data_bd63773dbca6d17a41b5dca21daf9542
#
_entry.id   bd63773dbca6d17a41b5dca21daf9542
#
_cell.length_a   1.000
_cell.length_b   1.000
_cell.length_c   1.000
_cell.angle_alpha   90.00
_cell.angle_beta   90.00
_cell.angle_gamma   90.00
#
_symmetry.space_group_name_H-M   'P 1'
#
loop_
_entity.id
_entity.type
_entity.pdbx_description
1 polymer ?
#
loop_
_entity_poly.entity_id
_entity_poly.type
_entity_poly.pdbx_seq_one_letter_code
_entity_poly.pdbx_strand_id
1 'polypeptide(L)' 'NQKEKAQNHGSAIIMAPSVTVKSTPNEGGTDLFILHEGRKVMIKDNTMREWKEILLEDGNAGWVPSSVIEII' A
#
# COMPACT_ATOMS: atom_id res chain seq x y z
N ASN A 1 0.54 8.57 24.41
CA ASN A 1 0.30 8.28 24.03
C ASN A 1 0.02 7.80 23.40
N GLN A 2 0.03 7.78 23.35
CA GLN A 2 -0.15 7.37 22.86
C GLN A 2 -0.48 6.98 22.10
N LYS A 3 -0.61 7.01 21.95
CA LYS A 3 -0.90 6.73 21.36
C LYS A 3 -0.94 6.53 20.42
N GLU A 4 -0.71 6.69 20.34
CA GLU A 4 -0.57 6.57 19.71
C GLU A 4 -0.72 6.25 18.90
N LYS A 5 -0.76 6.16 18.84
CA LYS A 5 -0.87 5.77 18.34
C LYS A 5 -1.22 5.69 17.33
N ALA A 6 -1.15 5.70 17.14
CA ALA A 6 -1.30 5.56 16.43
C ALA A 6 -1.55 5.38 15.45
N GLN A 7 -1.38 5.33 15.35
CA GLN A 7 -1.69 5.25 14.66
C GLN A 7 -1.61 5.06 13.56
N ASN A 8 -1.38 5.04 13.95
CA ASN A 8 -1.09 5.03 12.92
C ASN A 8 -1.30 4.07 11.83
N HIS A 9 -0.93 4.36 10.79
CA HIS A 9 -1.27 3.46 9.74
C HIS A 9 -0.22 2.38 9.53
N GLY A 10 0.99 2.67 9.88
CA GLY A 10 2.05 1.69 9.82
C GLY A 10 2.70 1.57 8.47
N SER A 11 3.47 0.51 8.30
CA SER A 11 4.22 0.24 7.08
C SER A 11 3.92 -1.16 6.61
N ALA A 12 4.31 -1.44 5.35
CA ALA A 12 4.13 -2.77 4.78
C ALA A 12 5.25 -3.07 3.79
N ILE A 13 5.40 -4.34 3.47
CA ILE A 13 6.40 -4.83 2.52
C ILE A 13 5.67 -5.49 1.36
N ILE A 14 6.12 -5.21 0.15
CA ILE A 14 5.58 -5.88 -1.04
C ILE A 14 6.05 -7.32 -1.04
N MET A 15 5.11 -8.26 -1.08
CA MET A 15 5.42 -9.68 -1.02
C MET A 15 5.32 -10.37 -2.37
N ALA A 16 4.65 -9.77 -3.34
CA ALA A 16 4.56 -10.36 -4.68
C ALA A 16 5.81 -10.00 -5.48
N PRO A 17 6.22 -10.84 -6.44
CA PRO A 17 7.38 -10.51 -7.30
C PRO A 17 7.22 -9.17 -7.99
N SER A 18 6.00 -8.83 -8.38
CA SER A 18 5.69 -7.50 -8.89
C SER A 18 4.22 -7.24 -8.66
N VAL A 19 3.88 -5.97 -8.54
CA VAL A 19 2.49 -5.56 -8.38
C VAL A 19 2.30 -4.21 -9.07
N THR A 20 1.21 -4.08 -9.81
CA THR A 20 0.85 -2.82 -10.45
C THR A 20 0.03 -2.00 -9.48
N VAL A 21 0.49 -0.78 -9.22
CA VAL A 21 -0.22 0.15 -8.33
C VAL A 21 -1.26 0.88 -9.15
N LYS A 22 -2.50 0.88 -8.65
CA LYS A 22 -3.63 1.45 -9.36
C LYS A 22 -4.02 2.81 -8.79
N SER A 23 -4.68 3.61 -9.61
CA SER A 23 -5.16 4.93 -9.17
C SER A 23 -6.42 4.83 -8.31
N THR A 24 -7.13 3.70 -8.38
CA THR A 24 -8.34 3.47 -7.62
C THR A 24 -8.29 2.07 -7.01
N PRO A 25 -9.09 1.82 -5.95
CA PRO A 25 -9.04 0.51 -5.27
C PRO A 25 -9.86 -0.54 -6.00
N ASN A 26 -9.52 -0.79 -7.27
CA ASN A 26 -10.14 -1.86 -8.05
C ASN A 26 -9.28 -2.18 -9.26
N GLU A 27 -9.60 -3.31 -9.90
CA GLU A 27 -8.83 -3.79 -11.04
C GLU A 27 -8.94 -2.87 -12.26
N GLY A 28 -10.02 -2.11 -12.34
CA GLY A 28 -10.24 -1.22 -13.47
C GLY A 28 -9.54 0.12 -13.37
N GLY A 29 -8.82 0.36 -12.28
CA GLY A 29 -8.11 1.60 -12.11
C GLY A 29 -6.95 1.74 -13.08
N THR A 30 -6.49 2.98 -13.25
CA THR A 30 -5.36 3.26 -14.13
C THR A 30 -4.08 2.73 -13.50
N ASP A 31 -3.25 2.07 -14.31
CA ASP A 31 -1.94 1.62 -13.86
C ASP A 31 -1.03 2.84 -13.67
N LEU A 32 -0.52 3.01 -12.47
CA LEU A 32 0.33 4.15 -12.15
C LEU A 32 1.81 3.79 -12.25
N PHE A 33 2.21 2.71 -11.58
CA PHE A 33 3.61 2.26 -11.59
C PHE A 33 3.63 0.84 -11.04
N ILE A 34 4.80 0.21 -11.13
CA ILE A 34 4.98 -1.17 -10.70
C ILE A 34 5.98 -1.19 -9.55
N LEU A 35 5.66 -1.98 -8.52
CA LEU A 35 6.56 -2.22 -7.39
C LEU A 35 6.98 -3.68 -7.39
N HIS A 36 8.14 -3.93 -6.79
CA HIS A 36 8.72 -5.27 -6.77
C HIS A 36 8.84 -5.77 -5.35
N GLU A 37 9.04 -7.07 -5.22
CA GLU A 37 9.14 -7.74 -3.94
C GLU A 37 10.20 -7.08 -3.06
N GLY A 38 9.87 -6.93 -1.78
CA GLY A 38 10.79 -6.36 -0.82
C GLY A 38 10.70 -4.86 -0.65
N ARG A 39 9.94 -4.17 -1.51
CA ARG A 39 9.80 -2.73 -1.37
C ARG A 39 8.99 -2.38 -0.14
N LYS A 40 9.53 -1.48 0.67
CA LYS A 40 8.80 -0.99 1.85
C LYS A 40 7.94 0.20 1.46
N VAL A 41 6.71 0.20 1.92
CA VAL A 41 5.75 1.27 1.63
C VAL A 41 5.05 1.65 2.93
N MET A 42 4.51 2.85 2.96
CA MET A 42 3.68 3.30 4.08
C MET A 42 2.22 3.01 3.76
N ILE A 43 1.45 2.71 4.78
CA ILE A 43 0.01 2.52 4.61
C ILE A 43 -0.66 3.87 4.79
N LYS A 44 -1.33 4.34 3.76
CA LYS A 44 -2.02 5.63 3.80
C LYS A 44 -3.50 5.46 4.15
N ASP A 45 -4.13 4.39 3.66
CA ASP A 45 -5.52 4.13 3.92
C ASP A 45 -5.68 2.63 4.13
N ASN A 46 -6.21 2.26 5.30
CA ASN A 46 -6.37 0.86 5.69
C ASN A 46 -7.83 0.55 6.01
N THR A 47 -8.76 1.30 5.41
CA THR A 47 -10.18 1.12 5.72
C THR A 47 -10.81 -0.01 4.93
N MET A 48 -10.27 -0.34 3.75
CA MET A 48 -10.80 -1.42 2.94
C MET A 48 -10.07 -2.73 3.27
N ARG A 49 -10.81 -3.83 3.20
CA ARG A 49 -10.24 -5.14 3.49
C ARG A 49 -9.36 -5.63 2.34
N GLU A 50 -9.80 -5.40 1.10
CA GLU A 50 -9.18 -6.03 -0.06
C GLU A 50 -8.15 -5.16 -0.73
N TRP A 51 -8.19 -3.86 -0.51
CA TRP A 51 -7.29 -2.92 -1.13
C TRP A 51 -6.74 -1.97 -0.08
N LYS A 52 -5.48 -1.61 -0.22
CA LYS A 52 -4.83 -0.67 0.69
C LYS A 52 -4.19 0.45 -0.11
N GLU A 53 -4.37 1.66 0.35
CA GLU A 53 -3.67 2.79 -0.26
C GLU A 53 -2.29 2.90 0.37
N ILE A 54 -1.28 2.97 -0.46
CA ILE A 54 0.11 3.04 -0.01
C ILE A 54 0.73 4.35 -0.46
N LEU A 55 1.78 4.74 0.26
CA LEU A 55 2.51 5.97 -0.02
C LEU A 55 3.99 5.64 -0.05
N LEU A 56 4.66 6.08 -1.11
CA LEU A 56 6.09 5.87 -1.27
C LEU A 56 6.85 7.06 -0.71
N GLU A 57 8.16 6.86 -0.51
CA GLU A 57 9.01 7.89 0.05
C GLU A 57 9.08 9.13 -0.83
N ASP A 58 8.91 8.95 -2.13
CA ASP A 58 8.98 10.07 -3.07
C ASP A 58 7.66 10.83 -3.20
N GLY A 59 6.65 10.43 -2.42
CA GLY A 59 5.37 11.11 -2.42
C GLY A 59 4.33 10.51 -3.33
N ASN A 60 4.68 9.51 -4.12
CA ASN A 60 3.71 8.82 -4.97
C ASN A 60 2.84 7.92 -4.13
N ALA A 61 1.55 7.86 -4.46
CA ALA A 61 0.59 7.04 -3.74
C ALA A 61 -0.29 6.29 -4.72
N GLY A 62 -0.92 5.23 -4.25
CA GLY A 62 -1.85 4.47 -5.06
C GLY A 62 -2.36 3.27 -4.30
N TRP A 63 -3.12 2.43 -4.99
CA TRP A 63 -3.81 1.31 -4.38
C TRP A 63 -3.25 -0.01 -4.85
N VAL A 64 -3.10 -0.95 -3.92
CA VAL A 64 -2.65 -2.32 -4.22
C VAL A 64 -3.57 -3.30 -3.50
N PRO A 65 -3.72 -4.52 -4.03
CA PRO A 65 -4.47 -5.56 -3.32
C PRO A 65 -3.78 -5.87 -1.98
N SER A 66 -4.59 -6.05 -0.94
CA SER A 66 -4.03 -6.34 0.38
C SER A 66 -3.25 -7.66 0.39
N SER A 67 -3.56 -8.57 -0.53
CA SER A 67 -2.91 -9.88 -0.57
C SER A 67 -1.46 -9.82 -1.01
N VAL A 68 -1.02 -8.71 -1.63
CA VAL A 68 0.36 -8.62 -2.13
C VAL A 68 1.28 -7.89 -1.16
N ILE A 69 0.77 -7.47 -0.01
CA ILE A 69 1.59 -6.78 0.99
C ILE A 69 1.44 -7.46 2.32
N GLU A 70 2.46 -7.25 3.15
CA GLU A 70 2.41 -7.71 4.54
C GLU A 70 2.69 -6.50 5.43
N ILE A 71 1.75 -6.22 6.33
CA ILE A 71 1.89 -5.09 7.25
C ILE A 71 2.87 -5.48 8.36
N ILE A 72 3.78 -4.58 8.64
CA ILE A 72 4.83 -4.81 9.64
C ILE A 72 4.71 -3.84 10.80
#